data_1e012c2fad00ccaa1d124b27eca56a37
#
_entry.id   1e012c2fad00ccaa1d124b27eca56a37
#
_cell.length_a   1.000
_cell.length_b   1.000
_cell.length_c   1.000
_cell.angle_alpha   90.00
_cell.angle_beta   90.00
_cell.angle_gamma   90.00
#
_symmetry.space_group_name_H-M   'P 1'
#
loop_
_entity.id
_entity.type
_entity.pdbx_description
1 polymer ?
#
loop_
_entity_poly.entity_id
_entity_poly.type
_entity_poly.pdbx_seq_one_letter_code
_entity_poly.pdbx_strand_id
1 'polypeptide(L)'
;MQHRKVAMARDRKRTGIGEFANASATPELGGSASSMPLYWMFEAGQASLGPARALAEAGRLFFKNPVNPASHTDWGRKVGALCEVFERATRRYGKPDFGIASTLVRGERVAVTPRVVWSRPFCDLVHFERATRPGSRKALKVLIVAPMSGHYATLLRGTIEAMLPDHDVYVTDWTDARLVPMTDGPFDLDDYIDYLISIFHFLQGDCHVMAVCQPAVPVLAAVARMEAEEDPYAPHSMILMGGPIDTRENPTVVNQLAIERGLDFFQRNVITVVPWPHPGVMRRVYPGFLQLTGFVNMNLDRHVSAHYEFFNHLVDGDGDSAEKHREFYDEYMAVMDLTAEFYLQTVDTVFIRHALPKGQMTHRGKPVDCSKITRCALMTVEGERDDISGVGQTKAAHTLCTGLKDEQRVHWLQERVGHYGVFNGSRFRSEIAPRIHDFMLSNEPRAAQKAAPATRPAESEGVSSGAALDAVAPLVEEPKKAPEPPAPTPKLARAKPAAARRAPAVKAPPDDLTKIVGVGPKLQAVLNDAGIFRFAQIAGLSHDEVASLNAKIVPPGRMSREKWQEQAARLAKAE
;
A
#
# COMPACT_ATOMS: atom_id res chain seq x y z
N MET A 1 20.20 57.41 47.61
CA MET A 1 20.97 58.01 46.52
C MET A 1 20.50 57.39 45.27
N GLN A 2 19.53 57.97 44.55
CA GLN A 2 19.66 58.80 43.33
C GLN A 2 20.18 57.97 42.14
N HIS A 3 19.56 57.87 40.95
CA HIS A 3 18.55 58.64 40.18
C HIS A 3 17.98 57.66 39.14
N ARG A 4 16.68 57.46 38.88
CA ARG A 4 15.70 58.18 38.02
C ARG A 4 16.21 58.64 36.65
N LYS A 5 15.53 58.12 35.58
CA LYS A 5 14.94 58.77 34.38
C LYS A 5 14.35 57.69 33.47
N VAL A 6 13.12 57.50 33.23
CA VAL A 6 11.95 58.16 32.61
C VAL A 6 12.24 58.86 31.28
N ALA A 7 11.64 58.34 30.22
CA ALA A 7 11.07 59.05 29.07
C ALA A 7 10.49 57.97 28.09
N MET A 8 9.24 57.86 27.98
CA MET A 8 8.19 58.61 27.25
C MET A 8 7.94 58.08 25.81
N ALA A 9 6.70 57.71 25.63
CA ALA A 9 5.99 57.27 24.43
C ALA A 9 6.04 58.28 23.27
N ARG A 10 5.91 57.78 22.04
CA ARG A 10 5.22 58.49 20.96
C ARG A 10 4.44 57.56 20.06
N ASP A 11 3.16 57.67 20.16
CA ASP A 11 2.08 57.21 19.29
C ASP A 11 2.21 57.88 17.91
N ARG A 12 2.08 57.10 16.84
CA ARG A 12 1.65 57.61 15.52
C ARG A 12 0.83 56.57 14.79
N LYS A 13 -0.46 56.74 14.87
CA LYS A 13 -1.44 56.27 13.86
C LYS A 13 -1.02 56.70 12.46
N ARG A 14 -1.01 55.76 11.52
CA ARG A 14 -1.25 56.09 10.11
C ARG A 14 -2.06 54.98 9.46
N THR A 15 -3.28 55.34 9.13
CA THR A 15 -4.21 54.71 8.19
C THR A 15 -3.60 54.68 6.79
N GLY A 16 -3.71 53.55 6.10
CA GLY A 16 -3.35 53.40 4.70
C GLY A 16 -3.97 52.11 4.12
N ILE A 17 -4.98 52.33 3.34
CA ILE A 17 -5.76 51.41 2.50
C ILE A 17 -4.85 50.86 1.39
N GLY A 18 -5.02 49.54 1.09
CA GLY A 18 -4.84 49.03 -0.27
C GLY A 18 -3.49 48.39 -0.54
N GLU A 19 -3.53 47.09 -0.75
CA GLU A 19 -3.12 46.47 -2.02
C GLU A 19 -3.26 44.98 -1.92
N PHE A 20 -4.26 44.44 -2.58
CA PHE A 20 -4.34 43.04 -2.93
C PHE A 20 -3.24 42.79 -3.99
N ALA A 21 -2.09 42.28 -3.58
CA ALA A 21 -1.09 41.76 -4.50
C ALA A 21 -1.39 40.30 -4.77
N ASN A 22 -1.91 40.05 -5.97
CA ASN A 22 -1.86 38.75 -6.65
C ASN A 22 -0.42 38.23 -6.63
N ALA A 23 -0.14 37.24 -5.78
CA ALA A 23 1.06 36.45 -5.88
C ALA A 23 0.72 35.16 -6.65
N SER A 24 0.61 35.27 -7.97
CA SER A 24 0.94 34.17 -8.87
C SER A 24 2.46 33.96 -8.80
N ALA A 25 2.89 33.18 -7.81
CA ALA A 25 4.27 32.73 -7.72
C ALA A 25 4.49 31.71 -8.83
N THR A 26 5.04 32.16 -9.95
CA THR A 26 5.78 31.29 -10.86
C THR A 26 6.85 30.55 -10.05
N PRO A 27 6.92 29.21 -10.08
CA PRO A 27 7.98 28.50 -9.37
C PRO A 27 9.31 28.88 -9.99
N GLU A 28 10.17 29.52 -9.20
CA GLU A 28 11.56 29.73 -9.57
C GLU A 28 12.22 28.38 -9.90
N LEU A 29 12.82 28.28 -11.08
CA LEU A 29 13.64 27.16 -11.56
C LEU A 29 14.98 27.05 -10.79
N GLY A 30 14.94 27.22 -9.48
CA GLY A 30 16.05 27.09 -8.55
C GLY A 30 16.11 25.72 -7.90
N GLY A 31 16.16 24.63 -8.68
CA GLY A 31 16.58 23.33 -8.17
C GLY A 31 18.06 23.39 -7.78
N SER A 32 18.39 23.10 -6.50
CA SER A 32 19.79 23.06 -6.09
C SER A 32 20.54 22.06 -6.98
N ALA A 33 21.65 22.49 -7.56
CA ALA A 33 22.48 21.69 -8.45
C ALA A 33 23.03 20.38 -7.82
N SER A 34 22.76 20.13 -6.55
CA SER A 34 23.26 18.97 -5.79
C SER A 34 22.43 17.70 -5.93
N SER A 35 21.15 17.77 -6.30
CA SER A 35 20.27 16.58 -6.39
C SER A 35 20.18 15.98 -7.80
N MET A 36 20.54 16.74 -8.85
CA MET A 36 20.58 16.27 -10.23
C MET A 36 21.48 15.02 -10.46
N PRO A 37 22.67 14.93 -9.83
CA PRO A 37 23.54 13.77 -9.99
C PRO A 37 22.95 12.46 -9.45
N LEU A 38 22.10 12.50 -8.42
CA LEU A 38 21.65 11.29 -7.72
C LEU A 38 20.85 10.34 -8.63
N TYR A 39 19.91 10.87 -9.41
CA TYR A 39 19.15 10.05 -10.34
C TYR A 39 20.02 9.48 -11.45
N TRP A 40 20.93 10.30 -12.02
CA TRP A 40 21.90 9.84 -12.99
C TRP A 40 22.84 8.76 -12.44
N MET A 41 23.29 8.92 -11.20
CA MET A 41 24.13 7.92 -10.52
C MET A 41 23.36 6.61 -10.34
N PHE A 42 22.09 6.67 -9.97
CA PHE A 42 21.23 5.50 -9.88
C PHE A 42 21.08 4.81 -11.24
N GLU A 43 20.76 5.55 -12.31
CA GLU A 43 20.62 5.01 -13.66
C GLU A 43 21.95 4.39 -14.17
N ALA A 44 23.07 5.08 -13.95
CA ALA A 44 24.39 4.56 -14.30
C ALA A 44 24.75 3.30 -13.50
N GLY A 45 24.44 3.28 -12.21
CA GLY A 45 24.58 2.10 -11.35
C GLY A 45 23.73 0.93 -11.86
N GLN A 46 22.49 1.17 -12.21
CA GLN A 46 21.61 0.16 -12.80
C GLN A 46 22.13 -0.37 -14.15
N ALA A 47 22.66 0.50 -14.97
CA ALA A 47 23.26 0.11 -16.25
C ALA A 47 24.55 -0.71 -16.06
N SER A 48 25.41 -0.32 -15.13
CA SER A 48 26.67 -1.03 -14.82
C SER A 48 26.46 -2.45 -14.29
N LEU A 49 25.35 -2.70 -13.60
CA LEU A 49 24.97 -4.03 -13.11
C LEU A 49 24.42 -4.95 -14.23
N GLY A 50 24.11 -4.42 -15.41
CA GLY A 50 23.54 -5.18 -16.52
C GLY A 50 24.31 -6.47 -16.88
N PRO A 51 25.63 -6.40 -17.14
CA PRO A 51 26.42 -7.59 -17.45
C PRO A 51 26.46 -8.62 -16.33
N ALA A 52 26.56 -8.17 -15.07
CA ALA A 52 26.56 -9.06 -13.90
C ALA A 52 25.21 -9.77 -13.73
N ARG A 53 24.10 -9.06 -13.96
CA ARG A 53 22.74 -9.64 -13.97
C ARG A 53 22.57 -10.68 -15.08
N ALA A 54 23.04 -10.37 -16.29
CA ALA A 54 22.98 -11.31 -17.41
C ALA A 54 23.78 -12.60 -17.11
N LEU A 55 24.94 -12.47 -16.48
CA LEU A 55 25.74 -13.62 -16.03
C LEU A 55 25.03 -14.42 -14.93
N ALA A 56 24.44 -13.74 -13.97
CA ALA A 56 23.67 -14.38 -12.90
C ALA A 56 22.45 -15.12 -13.47
N GLU A 57 21.72 -14.52 -14.40
CA GLU A 57 20.59 -15.18 -15.07
C GLU A 57 21.03 -16.40 -15.86
N ALA A 58 22.13 -16.31 -16.63
CA ALA A 58 22.71 -17.45 -17.32
C ALA A 58 23.14 -18.55 -16.34
N GLY A 59 23.75 -18.18 -15.21
CA GLY A 59 24.10 -19.11 -14.13
C GLY A 59 22.86 -19.78 -13.53
N ARG A 60 21.83 -19.00 -13.23
CA ARG A 60 20.54 -19.51 -12.74
C ARG A 60 19.95 -20.56 -13.70
N LEU A 61 19.85 -20.23 -15.00
CA LEU A 61 19.32 -21.14 -16.01
C LEU A 61 20.16 -22.40 -16.16
N PHE A 62 21.48 -22.27 -16.12
CA PHE A 62 22.40 -23.41 -16.20
C PHE A 62 22.24 -24.37 -15.01
N PHE A 63 22.25 -23.86 -13.78
CA PHE A 63 22.15 -24.68 -12.57
C PHE A 63 20.72 -25.12 -12.22
N LYS A 64 19.68 -24.55 -12.85
CA LYS A 64 18.28 -25.04 -12.74
C LYS A 64 17.90 -26.02 -13.84
N ASN A 65 18.74 -26.20 -14.87
CA ASN A 65 18.46 -27.15 -15.95
C ASN A 65 18.56 -28.58 -15.43
N PRO A 66 17.48 -29.39 -15.42
CA PRO A 66 17.47 -30.72 -14.89
C PRO A 66 18.35 -31.70 -15.69
N VAL A 67 18.69 -31.37 -16.95
CA VAL A 67 19.62 -32.18 -17.78
C VAL A 67 21.09 -31.98 -17.35
N ASN A 68 21.39 -30.90 -16.63
CA ASN A 68 22.73 -30.62 -16.16
C ASN A 68 23.05 -31.40 -14.88
N PRO A 69 24.04 -32.30 -14.87
CA PRO A 69 24.39 -33.07 -13.65
C PRO A 69 24.74 -32.17 -12.45
N ALA A 70 25.32 -31.00 -12.70
CA ALA A 70 25.69 -30.07 -11.64
C ALA A 70 24.46 -29.53 -10.88
N SER A 71 23.27 -29.44 -11.51
CA SER A 71 22.03 -28.99 -10.88
C SER A 71 21.59 -29.91 -9.71
N HIS A 72 22.00 -31.17 -9.73
CA HIS A 72 21.66 -32.15 -8.70
C HIS A 72 22.64 -32.16 -7.54
N THR A 73 23.74 -31.43 -7.65
CA THR A 73 24.74 -31.30 -6.57
C THR A 73 24.35 -30.22 -5.59
N ASP A 74 24.73 -30.37 -4.32
CA ASP A 74 24.50 -29.34 -3.30
C ASP A 74 25.16 -27.99 -3.68
N TRP A 75 26.37 -28.04 -4.23
CA TRP A 75 27.07 -26.86 -4.74
C TRP A 75 26.30 -26.19 -5.88
N GLY A 76 25.84 -26.95 -6.87
CA GLY A 76 25.10 -26.42 -8.01
C GLY A 76 23.78 -25.75 -7.59
N ARG A 77 23.03 -26.36 -6.66
CA ARG A 77 21.83 -25.75 -6.09
C ARG A 77 22.13 -24.43 -5.40
N LYS A 78 23.19 -24.36 -4.57
CA LYS A 78 23.61 -23.13 -3.89
C LYS A 78 24.04 -22.03 -4.86
N VAL A 79 24.80 -22.36 -5.90
CA VAL A 79 25.18 -21.37 -6.93
C VAL A 79 23.96 -20.89 -7.71
N GLY A 80 23.06 -21.77 -8.11
CA GLY A 80 21.82 -21.41 -8.78
C GLY A 80 20.94 -20.50 -7.93
N ALA A 81 20.81 -20.80 -6.62
CA ALA A 81 20.09 -19.97 -5.66
C ALA A 81 20.73 -18.59 -5.48
N LEU A 82 22.07 -18.52 -5.35
CA LEU A 82 22.80 -17.25 -5.23
C LEU A 82 22.61 -16.38 -6.48
N CYS A 83 22.69 -16.99 -7.66
CA CYS A 83 22.46 -16.30 -8.92
C CYS A 83 21.04 -15.70 -8.97
N GLU A 84 20.03 -16.43 -8.54
CA GLU A 84 18.65 -15.94 -8.50
C GLU A 84 18.47 -14.82 -7.47
N VAL A 85 18.99 -14.97 -6.26
CA VAL A 85 18.91 -13.92 -5.23
C VAL A 85 19.59 -12.65 -5.71
N PHE A 86 20.80 -12.75 -6.31
CA PHE A 86 21.52 -11.59 -6.84
C PHE A 86 20.75 -10.90 -7.97
N GLU A 87 20.24 -11.65 -8.93
CA GLU A 87 19.50 -11.13 -10.07
C GLU A 87 18.24 -10.38 -9.56
N ARG A 88 17.47 -11.00 -8.66
CA ARG A 88 16.25 -10.42 -8.09
C ARG A 88 16.52 -9.20 -7.21
N ALA A 89 17.59 -9.22 -6.42
CA ALA A 89 17.96 -8.08 -5.57
C ALA A 89 18.46 -6.86 -6.36
N THR A 90 18.92 -7.06 -7.61
CA THR A 90 19.53 -6.00 -8.41
C THR A 90 18.74 -5.63 -9.65
N ARG A 91 17.73 -6.41 -10.07
CA ARG A 91 16.90 -6.10 -11.24
C ARG A 91 16.10 -4.81 -11.06
N ARG A 92 15.71 -4.21 -12.18
CA ARG A 92 14.71 -3.16 -12.20
C ARG A 92 13.33 -3.81 -12.28
N TYR A 93 12.49 -3.53 -11.29
CA TYR A 93 11.11 -3.97 -11.30
C TYR A 93 10.26 -2.94 -12.06
N GLY A 94 9.48 -3.43 -13.02
CA GLY A 94 8.45 -2.65 -13.69
C GLY A 94 7.12 -2.76 -12.95
N LYS A 95 6.10 -2.07 -13.47
CA LYS A 95 4.72 -2.21 -12.96
C LYS A 95 4.25 -3.65 -13.14
N PRO A 96 3.84 -4.36 -12.07
CA PRO A 96 3.28 -5.70 -12.18
C PRO A 96 1.90 -5.69 -12.85
N ASP A 97 1.51 -6.82 -13.43
CA ASP A 97 0.13 -7.03 -13.87
C ASP A 97 -0.78 -7.30 -12.66
N PHE A 98 -2.04 -6.89 -12.73
CA PHE A 98 -3.02 -7.28 -11.71
C PHE A 98 -3.23 -8.80 -11.63
N GLY A 99 -3.11 -9.52 -12.74
CA GLY A 99 -3.11 -10.98 -12.78
C GLY A 99 -4.43 -11.65 -12.35
N ILE A 100 -5.52 -10.89 -12.25
CA ILE A 100 -6.83 -11.37 -11.78
C ILE A 100 -7.65 -11.85 -12.97
N ALA A 101 -7.58 -13.14 -13.27
CA ALA A 101 -8.26 -13.74 -14.41
C ALA A 101 -9.70 -14.22 -14.12
N SER A 102 -10.06 -14.47 -12.85
CA SER A 102 -11.38 -14.98 -12.47
C SER A 102 -11.70 -14.69 -11.01
N THR A 103 -12.99 -14.68 -10.67
CA THR A 103 -13.50 -14.61 -9.30
C THR A 103 -14.66 -15.58 -9.09
N LEU A 104 -15.10 -15.75 -7.84
CA LEU A 104 -16.28 -16.55 -7.49
C LEU A 104 -17.47 -15.63 -7.26
N VAL A 105 -18.51 -15.73 -8.08
CA VAL A 105 -19.78 -15.01 -7.88
C VAL A 105 -20.87 -16.04 -7.55
N ARG A 106 -21.38 -15.99 -6.31
CA ARG A 106 -22.39 -16.95 -5.82
C ARG A 106 -21.99 -18.42 -6.01
N GLY A 107 -20.70 -18.72 -5.84
CA GLY A 107 -20.16 -20.07 -5.99
C GLY A 107 -19.80 -20.48 -7.43
N GLU A 108 -20.16 -19.70 -8.45
CA GLU A 108 -19.74 -19.92 -9.84
C GLU A 108 -18.45 -19.15 -10.13
N ARG A 109 -17.49 -19.79 -10.79
CA ARG A 109 -16.27 -19.13 -11.28
C ARG A 109 -16.58 -18.35 -12.54
N VAL A 110 -16.39 -17.04 -12.51
CA VAL A 110 -16.58 -16.14 -13.65
C VAL A 110 -15.26 -15.51 -14.07
N ALA A 111 -15.08 -15.29 -15.36
CA ALA A 111 -13.90 -14.57 -15.86
C ALA A 111 -13.95 -13.11 -15.43
N VAL A 112 -12.78 -12.53 -15.20
CA VAL A 112 -12.57 -11.11 -14.90
C VAL A 112 -11.66 -10.53 -15.97
N THR A 113 -12.04 -9.37 -16.51
CA THR A 113 -11.25 -8.66 -17.51
C THR A 113 -11.02 -7.23 -17.01
N PRO A 114 -9.80 -6.84 -16.69
CA PRO A 114 -9.49 -5.45 -16.37
C PRO A 114 -9.55 -4.58 -17.62
N ARG A 115 -10.27 -3.46 -17.56
CA ARG A 115 -10.42 -2.50 -18.66
C ARG A 115 -10.21 -1.08 -18.15
N VAL A 116 -9.42 -0.28 -18.84
CA VAL A 116 -9.35 1.16 -18.61
C VAL A 116 -10.63 1.79 -19.16
N VAL A 117 -11.40 2.46 -18.30
CA VAL A 117 -12.70 3.07 -18.63
C VAL A 117 -12.68 4.59 -18.58
N TRP A 118 -11.66 5.18 -17.96
CA TRP A 118 -11.40 6.61 -17.91
C TRP A 118 -9.89 6.81 -17.80
N SER A 119 -9.33 7.85 -18.40
CA SER A 119 -7.90 8.08 -18.44
C SER A 119 -7.59 9.58 -18.42
N ARG A 120 -6.54 9.93 -17.67
CA ARG A 120 -5.84 11.23 -17.70
C ARG A 120 -4.34 10.99 -17.56
N PRO A 121 -3.49 11.97 -17.84
CA PRO A 121 -2.03 11.77 -17.87
C PRO A 121 -1.44 11.07 -16.65
N PHE A 122 -1.97 11.34 -15.46
CA PHE A 122 -1.44 10.78 -14.21
C PHE A 122 -2.27 9.64 -13.60
N CYS A 123 -3.42 9.27 -14.18
CA CYS A 123 -4.25 8.21 -13.63
C CYS A 123 -5.15 7.58 -14.68
N ASP A 124 -5.18 6.26 -14.70
CA ASP A 124 -6.21 5.45 -15.34
C ASP A 124 -7.22 4.97 -14.30
N LEU A 125 -8.49 4.87 -14.67
CA LEU A 125 -9.51 4.17 -13.91
C LEU A 125 -9.70 2.78 -14.51
N VAL A 126 -9.30 1.75 -13.78
CA VAL A 126 -9.42 0.35 -14.21
C VAL A 126 -10.69 -0.24 -13.62
N HIS A 127 -11.58 -0.73 -14.50
CA HIS A 127 -12.77 -1.52 -14.16
C HIS A 127 -12.46 -3.00 -14.30
N PHE A 128 -12.72 -3.79 -13.28
CA PHE A 128 -12.59 -5.24 -13.30
C PHE A 128 -13.93 -5.87 -13.71
N GLU A 129 -14.17 -5.92 -15.00
CA GLU A 129 -15.41 -6.42 -15.58
C GLU A 129 -15.56 -7.93 -15.35
N ARG A 130 -16.66 -8.33 -14.70
CA ARG A 130 -17.00 -9.74 -14.47
C ARG A 130 -17.93 -10.24 -15.56
N ALA A 131 -17.63 -11.39 -16.16
CA ALA A 131 -18.49 -12.07 -17.13
C ALA A 131 -19.72 -12.68 -16.45
N THR A 132 -20.62 -11.85 -15.91
CA THR A 132 -21.85 -12.31 -15.26
C THR A 132 -22.96 -12.53 -16.28
N ARG A 133 -23.92 -13.43 -15.96
CA ARG A 133 -25.06 -13.71 -16.83
C ARG A 133 -25.96 -12.48 -17.02
N PRO A 134 -26.53 -12.23 -18.21
CA PRO A 134 -27.54 -11.21 -18.41
C PRO A 134 -28.68 -11.34 -17.39
N GLY A 135 -29.11 -10.21 -16.79
CA GLY A 135 -30.18 -10.21 -15.79
C GLY A 135 -29.73 -10.52 -14.36
N SER A 136 -28.44 -10.72 -14.10
CA SER A 136 -27.91 -10.79 -12.74
C SER A 136 -28.19 -9.49 -11.98
N ARG A 137 -28.46 -9.60 -10.65
CA ARG A 137 -28.63 -8.40 -9.80
C ARG A 137 -27.39 -7.53 -9.91
N LYS A 138 -27.57 -6.23 -10.13
CA LYS A 138 -26.49 -5.23 -10.17
C LYS A 138 -25.77 -5.27 -8.83
N ALA A 139 -24.44 -5.48 -8.87
CA ALA A 139 -23.61 -5.39 -7.70
C ALA A 139 -23.36 -3.92 -7.34
N LEU A 140 -23.07 -3.65 -6.05
CA LEU A 140 -22.67 -2.33 -5.61
C LEU A 140 -21.34 -1.95 -6.28
N LYS A 141 -21.25 -0.73 -6.79
CA LYS A 141 -19.98 -0.22 -7.32
C LYS A 141 -19.07 0.23 -6.17
N VAL A 142 -17.85 -0.24 -6.19
CA VAL A 142 -16.79 0.23 -5.28
C VAL A 142 -15.62 0.80 -6.07
N LEU A 143 -15.29 2.05 -5.78
CA LEU A 143 -14.08 2.71 -6.22
C LEU A 143 -13.00 2.53 -5.16
N ILE A 144 -11.96 1.77 -5.46
CA ILE A 144 -10.78 1.64 -4.62
C ILE A 144 -9.77 2.69 -5.06
N VAL A 145 -9.48 3.66 -4.21
CA VAL A 145 -8.46 4.67 -4.45
C VAL A 145 -7.14 4.15 -3.92
N ALA A 146 -6.26 3.78 -4.85
CA ALA A 146 -4.95 3.25 -4.52
C ALA A 146 -4.03 4.35 -3.98
N PRO A 147 -3.12 4.02 -3.04
CA PRO A 147 -2.16 5.00 -2.52
C PRO A 147 -1.19 5.46 -3.61
N MET A 148 -0.96 6.77 -3.67
CA MET A 148 0.11 7.38 -4.45
C MET A 148 1.29 7.67 -3.52
N SER A 149 1.89 6.60 -3.00
CA SER A 149 2.96 6.63 -1.99
C SER A 149 4.21 5.83 -2.42
N GLY A 150 4.38 5.64 -3.71
CA GLY A 150 5.54 5.00 -4.31
C GLY A 150 5.27 3.63 -4.92
N HIS A 151 4.34 2.83 -4.42
CA HIS A 151 3.96 1.55 -5.02
C HIS A 151 2.85 1.71 -6.06
N TYR A 152 2.77 0.78 -7.00
CA TYR A 152 1.68 0.71 -7.97
C TYR A 152 0.38 0.20 -7.35
N ALA A 153 -0.74 0.46 -8.01
CA ALA A 153 -2.07 0.01 -7.58
C ALA A 153 -2.19 -1.52 -7.46
N THR A 154 -1.32 -2.28 -8.12
CA THR A 154 -1.22 -3.74 -8.02
C THR A 154 -0.93 -4.24 -6.59
N LEU A 155 -0.36 -3.40 -5.71
CA LEU A 155 -0.24 -3.67 -4.28
C LEU A 155 -1.59 -4.02 -3.63
N LEU A 156 -2.69 -3.52 -4.19
CA LEU A 156 -4.06 -3.79 -3.72
C LEU A 156 -4.70 -5.02 -4.39
N ARG A 157 -3.93 -5.87 -5.11
CA ARG A 157 -4.45 -7.09 -5.76
C ARG A 157 -5.32 -7.92 -4.81
N GLY A 158 -4.82 -8.21 -3.60
CA GLY A 158 -5.57 -8.98 -2.62
C GLY A 158 -6.82 -8.29 -2.08
N THR A 159 -6.86 -6.95 -2.06
CA THR A 159 -8.05 -6.15 -1.76
C THR A 159 -9.08 -6.28 -2.88
N ILE A 160 -8.64 -6.12 -4.13
CA ILE A 160 -9.48 -6.26 -5.32
C ILE A 160 -10.10 -7.65 -5.38
N GLU A 161 -9.29 -8.70 -5.22
CA GLU A 161 -9.75 -10.10 -5.18
C GLU A 161 -10.80 -10.35 -4.10
N ALA A 162 -10.63 -9.75 -2.92
CA ALA A 162 -11.57 -9.90 -1.83
C ALA A 162 -12.91 -9.19 -2.06
N MET A 163 -12.91 -8.08 -2.81
CA MET A 163 -14.12 -7.30 -3.11
C MET A 163 -14.87 -7.80 -4.34
N LEU A 164 -14.17 -8.39 -5.32
CA LEU A 164 -14.72 -8.83 -6.60
C LEU A 164 -15.90 -9.82 -6.52
N PRO A 165 -15.99 -10.77 -5.56
CA PRO A 165 -17.14 -11.67 -5.48
C PRO A 165 -18.49 -10.94 -5.39
N ASP A 166 -18.55 -9.87 -4.62
CA ASP A 166 -19.79 -9.19 -4.24
C ASP A 166 -19.96 -7.80 -4.88
N HIS A 167 -18.88 -7.20 -5.39
CA HIS A 167 -18.88 -5.81 -5.86
C HIS A 167 -18.47 -5.66 -7.32
N ASP A 168 -18.89 -4.55 -7.91
CA ASP A 168 -18.43 -4.05 -9.21
C ASP A 168 -17.24 -3.11 -8.96
N VAL A 169 -16.00 -3.59 -9.20
CA VAL A 169 -14.78 -2.99 -8.67
C VAL A 169 -14.11 -2.09 -9.70
N TYR A 170 -13.85 -0.86 -9.29
CA TYR A 170 -13.06 0.15 -10.00
C TYR A 170 -11.84 0.51 -9.16
N VAL A 171 -10.69 0.75 -9.78
CA VAL A 171 -9.43 1.08 -9.09
C VAL A 171 -8.74 2.23 -9.79
N THR A 172 -8.27 3.22 -9.03
CA THR A 172 -7.36 4.24 -9.56
C THR A 172 -5.98 3.64 -9.77
N ASP A 173 -5.44 3.74 -10.96
CA ASP A 173 -4.15 3.23 -11.36
C ASP A 173 -3.24 4.41 -11.73
N TRP A 174 -2.47 4.88 -10.73
CA TRP A 174 -1.62 6.06 -10.88
C TRP A 174 -0.43 5.78 -11.80
N THR A 175 -0.14 6.75 -12.65
CA THR A 175 0.95 6.68 -13.61
C THR A 175 2.26 7.14 -12.96
N ASP A 176 3.32 6.39 -13.20
CA ASP A 176 4.68 6.79 -12.82
C ASP A 176 5.04 8.16 -13.46
N ALA A 177 5.32 9.15 -12.61
CA ALA A 177 5.59 10.53 -13.07
C ALA A 177 6.77 10.61 -14.06
N ARG A 178 7.70 9.66 -13.99
CA ARG A 178 8.82 9.53 -14.93
C ARG A 178 8.36 9.26 -16.38
N LEU A 179 7.16 8.70 -16.55
CA LEU A 179 6.57 8.34 -17.83
C LEU A 179 5.66 9.43 -18.42
N VAL A 180 5.30 10.45 -17.63
CA VAL A 180 4.40 11.52 -18.06
C VAL A 180 5.19 12.70 -18.62
N PRO A 181 5.06 13.05 -19.91
CA PRO A 181 5.75 14.17 -20.53
C PRO A 181 5.48 15.50 -19.82
N MET A 182 6.44 16.44 -19.87
CA MET A 182 6.26 17.79 -19.29
C MET A 182 5.13 18.58 -19.96
N THR A 183 4.79 18.26 -21.20
CA THR A 183 3.67 18.88 -21.95
C THR A 183 2.31 18.61 -21.34
N ASP A 184 2.17 17.55 -20.55
CA ASP A 184 0.92 17.18 -19.86
C ASP A 184 0.70 17.96 -18.55
N GLY A 185 1.58 18.91 -18.26
CA GLY A 185 1.48 19.83 -17.13
C GLY A 185 2.01 19.26 -15.81
N PRO A 186 1.87 20.05 -14.73
CA PRO A 186 2.18 19.63 -13.37
C PRO A 186 1.08 18.72 -12.82
N PHE A 187 1.35 18.10 -11.67
CA PHE A 187 0.35 17.36 -10.89
C PHE A 187 0.65 17.55 -9.41
N ASP A 188 -0.30 18.12 -8.70
CA ASP A 188 -0.21 18.42 -7.27
C ASP A 188 -1.36 17.78 -6.46
N LEU A 189 -1.52 18.11 -5.18
CA LEU A 189 -2.57 17.58 -4.34
C LEU A 189 -3.97 18.12 -4.76
N ASP A 190 -4.04 19.33 -5.26
CA ASP A 190 -5.29 19.89 -5.78
C ASP A 190 -5.71 19.17 -7.07
N ASP A 191 -4.74 18.83 -7.96
CA ASP A 191 -4.99 18.01 -9.15
C ASP A 191 -5.48 16.61 -8.78
N TYR A 192 -4.90 16.01 -7.72
CA TYR A 192 -5.36 14.71 -7.22
C TYR A 192 -6.85 14.77 -6.81
N ILE A 193 -7.24 15.80 -6.06
CA ILE A 193 -8.64 16.02 -5.65
C ILE A 193 -9.54 16.23 -6.87
N ASP A 194 -9.10 17.02 -7.86
CA ASP A 194 -9.84 17.22 -9.12
C ASP A 194 -10.03 15.92 -9.92
N TYR A 195 -9.02 15.05 -9.92
CA TYR A 195 -9.14 13.73 -10.57
C TYR A 195 -10.19 12.87 -9.87
N LEU A 196 -10.21 12.85 -8.52
CA LEU A 196 -11.23 12.12 -7.76
C LEU A 196 -12.64 12.66 -8.04
N ILE A 197 -12.83 13.97 -8.02
CA ILE A 197 -14.12 14.60 -8.36
C ILE A 197 -14.54 14.19 -9.78
N SER A 198 -13.62 14.25 -10.75
CA SER A 198 -13.89 13.82 -12.13
C SER A 198 -14.28 12.36 -12.24
N ILE A 199 -13.66 11.47 -11.44
CA ILE A 199 -14.00 10.04 -11.38
C ILE A 199 -15.37 9.83 -10.75
N PHE A 200 -15.73 10.57 -9.69
CA PHE A 200 -17.08 10.52 -9.10
C PHE A 200 -18.14 10.98 -10.11
N HIS A 201 -17.88 12.03 -10.88
CA HIS A 201 -18.73 12.45 -11.98
C HIS A 201 -18.85 11.39 -13.08
N PHE A 202 -17.74 10.77 -13.49
CA PHE A 202 -17.75 9.68 -14.45
C PHE A 202 -18.61 8.48 -13.98
N LEU A 203 -18.53 8.15 -12.69
CA LEU A 203 -19.35 7.10 -12.06
C LEU A 203 -20.77 7.57 -11.71
N GLN A 204 -21.10 8.85 -11.97
CA GLN A 204 -22.39 9.49 -11.67
C GLN A 204 -22.78 9.44 -10.18
N GLY A 205 -21.81 9.45 -9.27
CA GLY A 205 -22.02 9.31 -7.83
C GLY A 205 -22.58 7.94 -7.39
N ASP A 206 -22.88 7.04 -8.34
CA ASP A 206 -23.45 5.71 -8.09
C ASP A 206 -22.34 4.74 -7.64
N CYS A 207 -21.63 5.08 -6.55
CA CYS A 207 -20.53 4.28 -6.03
C CYS A 207 -20.30 4.53 -4.54
N HIS A 208 -19.61 3.57 -3.91
CA HIS A 208 -18.94 3.70 -2.62
C HIS A 208 -17.44 3.86 -2.87
N VAL A 209 -16.73 4.63 -2.06
CA VAL A 209 -15.29 4.84 -2.22
C VAL A 209 -14.51 4.24 -1.04
N MET A 210 -13.48 3.46 -1.35
CA MET A 210 -12.49 2.94 -0.39
C MET A 210 -11.17 3.65 -0.62
N ALA A 211 -10.72 4.44 0.35
CA ALA A 211 -9.44 5.13 0.33
C ALA A 211 -8.44 4.39 1.20
N VAL A 212 -7.41 3.80 0.58
CA VAL A 212 -6.42 2.99 1.28
C VAL A 212 -5.17 3.82 1.58
N CYS A 213 -4.88 4.09 2.86
CA CYS A 213 -3.70 4.83 3.31
C CYS A 213 -3.76 6.33 2.93
N GLN A 214 -2.75 6.85 2.24
CA GLN A 214 -2.59 8.26 1.84
C GLN A 214 -3.85 8.88 1.18
N PRO A 215 -4.60 8.20 0.29
CA PRO A 215 -5.81 8.75 -0.31
C PRO A 215 -6.94 9.15 0.65
N ALA A 216 -6.88 8.74 1.91
CA ALA A 216 -7.91 9.12 2.89
C ALA A 216 -8.10 10.65 2.98
N VAL A 217 -7.00 11.42 2.93
CA VAL A 217 -7.06 12.89 2.98
C VAL A 217 -7.67 13.48 1.71
N PRO A 218 -7.17 13.21 0.47
CA PRO A 218 -7.77 13.79 -0.72
C PRO A 218 -9.19 13.27 -1.01
N VAL A 219 -9.56 12.04 -0.65
CA VAL A 219 -10.95 11.55 -0.77
C VAL A 219 -11.86 12.32 0.16
N LEU A 220 -11.48 12.47 1.44
CA LEU A 220 -12.26 13.26 2.40
C LEU A 220 -12.41 14.72 1.93
N ALA A 221 -11.34 15.32 1.40
CA ALA A 221 -11.35 16.67 0.85
C ALA A 221 -12.25 16.77 -0.39
N ALA A 222 -12.19 15.82 -1.32
CA ALA A 222 -13.04 15.80 -2.52
C ALA A 222 -14.53 15.72 -2.13
N VAL A 223 -14.89 14.82 -1.23
CA VAL A 223 -16.28 14.69 -0.75
C VAL A 223 -16.74 15.97 -0.04
N ALA A 224 -15.91 16.55 0.83
CA ALA A 224 -16.23 17.80 1.52
C ALA A 224 -16.46 18.96 0.53
N ARG A 225 -15.65 19.05 -0.54
CA ARG A 225 -15.81 20.05 -1.59
C ARG A 225 -17.10 19.87 -2.39
N MET A 226 -17.37 18.61 -2.80
CA MET A 226 -18.58 18.28 -3.57
C MET A 226 -19.85 18.56 -2.75
N GLU A 227 -19.89 18.14 -1.48
CA GLU A 227 -21.07 18.38 -0.64
C GLU A 227 -21.25 19.85 -0.23
N ALA A 228 -20.16 20.60 -0.07
CA ALA A 228 -20.24 22.05 0.15
C ALA A 228 -20.79 22.82 -1.08
N GLU A 229 -20.66 22.26 -2.28
CA GLU A 229 -21.19 22.79 -3.53
C GLU A 229 -22.52 22.12 -3.93
N GLU A 230 -23.09 21.28 -3.05
CA GLU A 230 -24.34 20.52 -3.29
C GLU A 230 -24.27 19.62 -4.53
N ASP A 231 -23.06 19.20 -4.92
CA ASP A 231 -22.83 18.34 -6.09
C ASP A 231 -23.60 17.01 -5.93
N PRO A 232 -24.47 16.66 -6.90
CA PRO A 232 -25.28 15.44 -6.81
C PRO A 232 -24.47 14.15 -7.01
N TYR A 233 -23.22 14.24 -7.50
CA TYR A 233 -22.38 13.09 -7.83
C TYR A 233 -21.40 12.72 -6.71
N ALA A 234 -21.56 13.24 -5.50
CA ALA A 234 -20.84 12.76 -4.32
C ALA A 234 -21.15 11.25 -4.08
N PRO A 235 -20.17 10.42 -3.67
CA PRO A 235 -20.38 9.00 -3.45
C PRO A 235 -21.35 8.73 -2.29
N HIS A 236 -21.97 7.54 -2.27
CA HIS A 236 -22.93 7.16 -1.22
C HIS A 236 -22.27 6.99 0.15
N SER A 237 -21.06 6.43 0.18
CA SER A 237 -20.24 6.30 1.39
C SER A 237 -18.76 6.33 1.07
N MET A 238 -17.97 6.68 2.08
CA MET A 238 -16.51 6.61 2.04
C MET A 238 -15.98 5.72 3.17
N ILE A 239 -15.04 4.86 2.83
CA ILE A 239 -14.31 3.98 3.74
C ILE A 239 -12.85 4.42 3.75
N LEU A 240 -12.40 5.04 4.85
CA LEU A 240 -11.03 5.52 5.02
C LEU A 240 -10.24 4.50 5.82
N MET A 241 -9.14 3.99 5.27
CA MET A 241 -8.42 2.83 5.81
C MET A 241 -6.96 3.16 6.07
N GLY A 242 -6.55 3.21 7.34
CA GLY A 242 -5.16 3.46 7.72
C GLY A 242 -4.60 4.78 7.17
N GLY A 243 -5.41 5.84 7.15
CA GLY A 243 -5.07 7.11 6.52
C GLY A 243 -4.68 8.22 7.49
N PRO A 244 -3.78 9.13 7.10
CA PRO A 244 -3.22 10.16 7.98
C PRO A 244 -4.13 11.41 8.07
N ILE A 245 -5.36 11.27 8.57
CA ILE A 245 -6.30 12.40 8.69
C ILE A 245 -5.81 13.40 9.73
N ASP A 246 -5.41 12.92 10.91
CA ASP A 246 -4.74 13.76 11.91
C ASP A 246 -3.47 13.09 12.42
N THR A 247 -2.34 13.44 11.85
CA THR A 247 -1.04 12.85 12.18
C THR A 247 -0.48 13.28 13.54
N ARG A 248 -1.20 14.13 14.29
CA ARG A 248 -0.89 14.47 15.68
C ARG A 248 -1.35 13.39 16.67
N GLU A 249 -2.32 12.55 16.24
CA GLU A 249 -2.77 11.41 17.02
C GLU A 249 -1.76 10.26 16.89
N ASN A 250 -1.19 9.80 18.01
CA ASN A 250 -0.19 8.74 18.05
C ASN A 250 0.84 8.83 16.91
N PRO A 251 1.65 9.90 16.86
CA PRO A 251 2.56 10.16 15.73
C PRO A 251 3.59 9.04 15.58
N THR A 252 3.70 8.54 14.37
CA THR A 252 4.67 7.50 13.99
C THR A 252 6.04 8.11 13.69
N VAL A 253 7.06 7.26 13.48
CA VAL A 253 8.41 7.70 13.08
C VAL A 253 8.37 8.55 11.82
N VAL A 254 7.49 8.20 10.86
CA VAL A 254 7.33 8.96 9.59
C VAL A 254 6.79 10.36 9.86
N ASN A 255 5.79 10.47 10.76
CA ASN A 255 5.21 11.76 11.12
C ASN A 255 6.23 12.66 11.83
N GLN A 256 6.98 12.09 12.79
CA GLN A 256 8.02 12.81 13.52
C GLN A 256 9.14 13.30 12.60
N LEU A 257 9.59 12.46 11.67
CA LEU A 257 10.60 12.83 10.68
C LEU A 257 10.17 14.04 9.83
N ALA A 258 8.90 14.10 9.42
CA ALA A 258 8.40 15.22 8.63
C ALA A 258 8.45 16.55 9.42
N ILE A 259 8.07 16.51 10.70
CA ILE A 259 8.09 17.68 11.60
C ILE A 259 9.53 18.11 11.91
N GLU A 260 10.40 17.16 12.27
CA GLU A 260 11.78 17.45 12.67
C GLU A 260 12.63 17.99 11.53
N ARG A 261 12.44 17.47 10.32
CA ARG A 261 13.25 17.86 9.16
C ARG A 261 12.71 19.09 8.44
N GLY A 262 11.41 19.31 8.47
CA GLY A 262 10.75 20.40 7.76
C GLY A 262 10.78 20.26 6.24
N LEU A 263 9.97 21.08 5.55
CA LEU A 263 9.77 20.99 4.10
C LEU A 263 11.05 21.19 3.28
N ASP A 264 11.90 22.13 3.71
CA ASP A 264 13.18 22.45 3.05
C ASP A 264 14.12 21.25 2.93
N PHE A 265 14.13 20.37 3.93
CA PHE A 265 14.92 19.16 3.90
C PHE A 265 14.46 18.24 2.75
N PHE A 266 13.16 18.00 2.63
CA PHE A 266 12.62 17.15 1.58
C PHE A 266 12.86 17.76 0.21
N GLN A 267 12.63 19.05 0.06
CA GLN A 267 12.85 19.76 -1.20
C GLN A 267 14.30 19.68 -1.68
N ARG A 268 15.28 19.77 -0.78
CA ARG A 268 16.71 19.80 -1.13
C ARG A 268 17.35 18.42 -1.25
N ASN A 269 16.87 17.43 -0.51
CA ASN A 269 17.56 16.14 -0.38
C ASN A 269 16.87 14.98 -1.10
N VAL A 270 15.55 15.06 -1.37
CA VAL A 270 14.83 13.93 -1.97
C VAL A 270 14.22 14.25 -3.33
N ILE A 271 14.05 15.54 -3.68
CA ILE A 271 13.57 15.92 -5.01
C ILE A 271 14.72 15.96 -5.98
N THR A 272 14.51 15.32 -7.13
CA THR A 272 15.48 15.30 -8.24
C THR A 272 14.75 15.47 -9.57
N VAL A 273 15.49 15.41 -10.67
CA VAL A 273 14.98 15.61 -12.03
C VAL A 273 15.09 14.31 -12.82
N VAL A 274 14.01 13.94 -13.48
CA VAL A 274 13.97 12.75 -14.37
C VAL A 274 14.99 12.92 -15.50
N PRO A 275 15.92 11.97 -15.68
CA PRO A 275 16.93 12.03 -16.73
C PRO A 275 16.37 11.56 -18.07
N TRP A 276 17.09 11.91 -19.17
CA TRP A 276 16.91 11.25 -20.46
C TRP A 276 17.31 9.77 -20.34
N PRO A 277 16.61 8.78 -21.00
CA PRO A 277 15.63 8.92 -22.08
C PRO A 277 14.16 8.79 -21.66
N HIS A 278 13.83 8.98 -20.39
CA HIS A 278 12.45 8.82 -19.93
C HIS A 278 11.52 9.89 -20.54
N PRO A 279 10.24 9.56 -20.84
CA PRO A 279 9.27 10.51 -21.39
C PRO A 279 9.10 11.78 -20.54
N GLY A 280 9.13 11.65 -19.22
CA GLY A 280 9.03 12.74 -18.24
C GLY A 280 10.36 13.47 -17.99
N VAL A 281 11.31 13.43 -18.93
CA VAL A 281 12.60 14.14 -18.82
C VAL A 281 12.39 15.59 -18.37
N MET A 282 13.25 16.06 -17.44
CA MET A 282 13.21 17.36 -16.78
C MET A 282 12.09 17.56 -15.75
N ARG A 283 11.16 16.60 -15.58
CA ARG A 283 10.16 16.65 -14.50
C ARG A 283 10.85 16.51 -13.15
N ARG A 284 10.47 17.38 -12.23
CA ARG A 284 10.89 17.27 -10.82
C ARG A 284 10.08 16.17 -10.15
N VAL A 285 10.76 15.23 -9.50
CA VAL A 285 10.12 14.07 -8.88
C VAL A 285 10.74 13.72 -7.53
N TYR A 286 9.95 13.05 -6.70
CA TYR A 286 10.44 12.21 -5.61
C TYR A 286 10.61 10.79 -6.16
N PRO A 287 11.84 10.30 -6.38
CA PRO A 287 12.06 9.04 -7.06
C PRO A 287 11.61 7.82 -6.25
N GLY A 288 11.02 6.85 -6.93
CA GLY A 288 10.58 5.59 -6.32
C GLY A 288 11.71 4.84 -5.62
N PHE A 289 12.93 4.84 -6.16
CA PHE A 289 14.06 4.16 -5.53
C PHE A 289 14.48 4.77 -4.18
N LEU A 290 14.30 6.08 -3.97
CA LEU A 290 14.53 6.71 -2.66
C LEU A 290 13.43 6.33 -1.66
N GLN A 291 12.18 6.29 -2.13
CA GLN A 291 11.04 5.84 -1.31
C GLN A 291 11.26 4.40 -0.85
N LEU A 292 11.62 3.51 -1.78
CA LEU A 292 11.92 2.10 -1.47
C LEU A 292 13.06 1.98 -0.47
N THR A 293 14.13 2.76 -0.62
CA THR A 293 15.23 2.80 0.34
C THR A 293 14.74 3.18 1.74
N GLY A 294 13.83 4.15 1.84
CA GLY A 294 13.20 4.52 3.12
C GLY A 294 12.42 3.35 3.75
N PHE A 295 11.55 2.70 2.97
CA PHE A 295 10.76 1.56 3.43
C PHE A 295 11.61 0.35 3.86
N VAL A 296 12.63 0.02 3.08
CA VAL A 296 13.56 -1.09 3.41
C VAL A 296 14.33 -0.79 4.69
N ASN A 297 14.82 0.45 4.87
CA ASN A 297 15.59 0.83 6.06
C ASN A 297 14.77 0.79 7.35
N MET A 298 13.46 1.04 7.29
CA MET A 298 12.59 0.93 8.49
C MET A 298 12.54 -0.50 9.04
N ASN A 299 12.74 -1.52 8.19
CA ASN A 299 12.64 -2.94 8.57
C ASN A 299 13.80 -3.77 7.99
N LEU A 300 15.03 -3.22 7.96
CA LEU A 300 16.17 -3.82 7.27
C LEU A 300 16.45 -5.26 7.71
N ASP A 301 16.46 -5.53 9.02
CA ASP A 301 16.72 -6.88 9.55
C ASP A 301 15.71 -7.91 9.03
N ARG A 302 14.44 -7.50 8.89
CA ARG A 302 13.37 -8.35 8.36
C ARG A 302 13.59 -8.67 6.88
N HIS A 303 13.99 -7.67 6.09
CA HIS A 303 14.27 -7.86 4.67
C HIS A 303 15.50 -8.75 4.45
N VAL A 304 16.58 -8.54 5.20
CA VAL A 304 17.78 -9.41 5.16
C VAL A 304 17.43 -10.85 5.50
N SER A 305 16.67 -11.06 6.59
CA SER A 305 16.24 -12.42 6.99
C SER A 305 15.37 -13.07 5.92
N ALA A 306 14.43 -12.33 5.31
CA ALA A 306 13.56 -12.86 4.27
C ALA A 306 14.33 -13.29 3.01
N HIS A 307 15.36 -12.53 2.59
CA HIS A 307 16.21 -12.92 1.46
C HIS A 307 17.09 -14.12 1.78
N TYR A 308 17.55 -14.25 3.03
CA TYR A 308 18.28 -15.44 3.47
C TYR A 308 17.38 -16.69 3.51
N GLU A 309 16.16 -16.57 4.01
CA GLU A 309 15.16 -17.64 3.96
C GLU A 309 14.83 -18.03 2.52
N PHE A 310 14.66 -17.05 1.64
CA PHE A 310 14.47 -17.31 0.21
C PHE A 310 15.61 -18.11 -0.42
N PHE A 311 16.86 -17.74 -0.11
CA PHE A 311 18.01 -18.53 -0.55
C PHE A 311 17.92 -19.98 -0.08
N ASN A 312 17.57 -20.23 1.18
CA ASN A 312 17.44 -21.58 1.73
C ASN A 312 16.30 -22.35 1.04
N HIS A 313 15.12 -21.75 0.85
CA HIS A 313 14.01 -22.37 0.12
C HIS A 313 14.40 -22.77 -1.30
N LEU A 314 15.21 -21.96 -1.99
CA LEU A 314 15.73 -22.29 -3.31
C LEU A 314 16.70 -23.47 -3.29
N VAL A 315 17.58 -23.57 -2.28
CA VAL A 315 18.54 -24.68 -2.10
C VAL A 315 17.82 -25.98 -1.76
N ASP A 316 16.82 -25.91 -0.89
CA ASP A 316 16.05 -27.06 -0.40
C ASP A 316 14.99 -27.54 -1.41
N GLY A 317 14.71 -26.73 -2.46
CA GLY A 317 13.70 -27.03 -3.47
C GLY A 317 12.26 -26.81 -2.99
N ASP A 318 12.05 -25.99 -1.93
CA ASP A 318 10.73 -25.55 -1.48
C ASP A 318 10.19 -24.47 -2.44
N GLY A 319 9.57 -24.94 -3.53
CA GLY A 319 9.05 -24.09 -4.59
C GLY A 319 7.91 -23.17 -4.12
N ASP A 320 7.04 -23.64 -3.23
CA ASP A 320 5.86 -22.90 -2.77
C ASP A 320 6.25 -21.69 -1.90
N SER A 321 7.21 -21.86 -0.98
CA SER A 321 7.71 -20.76 -0.16
C SER A 321 8.55 -19.77 -0.97
N ALA A 322 9.34 -20.28 -1.91
CA ALA A 322 10.10 -19.45 -2.83
C ALA A 322 9.18 -18.60 -3.73
N GLU A 323 8.04 -19.17 -4.21
CA GLU A 323 7.09 -18.42 -5.05
C GLU A 323 6.39 -17.32 -4.26
N LYS A 324 5.93 -17.57 -3.04
CA LYS A 324 5.36 -16.52 -2.16
C LYS A 324 6.33 -15.38 -1.91
N HIS A 325 7.62 -15.69 -1.76
CA HIS A 325 8.65 -14.67 -1.62
C HIS A 325 8.78 -13.84 -2.91
N ARG A 326 8.77 -14.50 -4.08
CA ARG A 326 8.84 -13.80 -5.39
C ARG A 326 7.64 -12.88 -5.56
N GLU A 327 6.42 -13.39 -5.38
CA GLU A 327 5.18 -12.62 -5.50
C GLU A 327 5.20 -11.38 -4.60
N PHE A 328 5.61 -11.55 -3.33
CA PHE A 328 5.69 -10.42 -2.41
C PHE A 328 6.71 -9.37 -2.86
N TYR A 329 7.94 -9.78 -3.23
CA TYR A 329 8.99 -8.83 -3.59
C TYR A 329 8.83 -8.27 -4.99
N ASP A 330 8.15 -8.95 -5.92
CA ASP A 330 7.81 -8.39 -7.23
C ASP A 330 6.87 -7.17 -7.10
N GLU A 331 5.98 -7.16 -6.10
CA GLU A 331 5.15 -6.00 -5.77
C GLU A 331 5.91 -4.96 -4.94
N TYR A 332 6.61 -5.41 -3.88
CA TYR A 332 7.26 -4.51 -2.94
C TYR A 332 8.41 -3.71 -3.54
N MET A 333 9.13 -4.30 -4.49
CA MET A 333 10.25 -3.64 -5.19
C MET A 333 9.81 -2.83 -6.40
N ALA A 334 8.56 -2.99 -6.85
CA ALA A 334 7.98 -2.25 -7.95
C ALA A 334 7.50 -0.88 -7.46
N VAL A 335 8.26 0.16 -7.77
CA VAL A 335 8.01 1.53 -7.31
C VAL A 335 7.99 2.51 -8.48
N MET A 336 7.23 3.60 -8.29
CA MET A 336 7.05 4.69 -9.25
C MET A 336 7.52 6.01 -8.65
N ASP A 337 7.91 6.93 -9.52
CA ASP A 337 8.23 8.30 -9.15
C ASP A 337 6.93 9.10 -8.91
N LEU A 338 6.95 9.99 -7.93
CA LEU A 338 5.89 10.97 -7.66
C LEU A 338 6.33 12.34 -8.15
N THR A 339 5.39 13.17 -8.63
CA THR A 339 5.72 14.58 -8.92
C THR A 339 6.15 15.29 -7.65
N ALA A 340 7.12 16.19 -7.76
CA ALA A 340 7.62 16.97 -6.62
C ALA A 340 6.51 17.83 -6.01
N GLU A 341 5.65 18.39 -6.84
CA GLU A 341 4.54 19.25 -6.46
C GLU A 341 3.56 18.49 -5.55
N PHE A 342 3.10 17.32 -5.97
CA PHE A 342 2.21 16.47 -5.18
C PHE A 342 2.86 16.04 -3.86
N TYR A 343 4.10 15.53 -3.93
CA TYR A 343 4.81 15.05 -2.75
C TYR A 343 5.03 16.14 -1.71
N LEU A 344 5.59 17.30 -2.12
CA LEU A 344 5.90 18.39 -1.22
C LEU A 344 4.64 19.04 -0.64
N GLN A 345 3.59 19.23 -1.45
CA GLN A 345 2.33 19.75 -0.97
C GLN A 345 1.66 18.80 0.02
N THR A 346 1.74 17.49 -0.21
CA THR A 346 1.23 16.48 0.73
C THR A 346 2.01 16.51 2.04
N VAL A 347 3.35 16.54 2.00
CA VAL A 347 4.19 16.60 3.20
C VAL A 347 3.87 17.85 4.01
N ASP A 348 3.80 19.01 3.36
CA ASP A 348 3.49 20.28 4.03
C ASP A 348 2.07 20.28 4.62
N THR A 349 1.07 19.97 3.80
CA THR A 349 -0.35 20.10 4.17
C THR A 349 -0.77 19.10 5.24
N VAL A 350 -0.34 17.82 5.09
CA VAL A 350 -0.80 16.72 5.94
C VAL A 350 0.10 16.52 7.15
N PHE A 351 1.43 16.47 6.95
CA PHE A 351 2.36 16.02 7.98
C PHE A 351 3.01 17.17 8.77
N ILE A 352 3.19 18.36 8.17
CA ILE A 352 3.82 19.51 8.84
C ILE A 352 2.78 20.46 9.39
N ARG A 353 1.89 20.99 8.54
CA ARG A 353 0.87 21.96 8.97
C ARG A 353 -0.35 21.34 9.60
N HIS A 354 -0.64 20.06 9.31
CA HIS A 354 -1.89 19.38 9.73
C HIS A 354 -3.12 20.18 9.32
N ALA A 355 -3.13 20.63 8.06
CA ALA A 355 -4.08 21.67 7.62
C ALA A 355 -5.53 21.21 7.66
N LEU A 356 -5.82 19.93 7.32
CA LEU A 356 -7.19 19.39 7.32
C LEU A 356 -7.82 19.38 8.72
N PRO A 357 -7.22 18.75 9.76
CA PRO A 357 -7.83 18.74 11.09
C PRO A 357 -7.81 20.12 11.79
N LYS A 358 -7.04 21.09 11.29
CA LYS A 358 -7.08 22.47 11.76
C LYS A 358 -8.09 23.36 11.01
N GLY A 359 -8.81 22.82 10.03
CA GLY A 359 -9.73 23.58 9.19
C GLY A 359 -9.03 24.61 8.29
N GLN A 360 -7.74 24.39 7.98
CA GLN A 360 -6.90 25.30 7.18
C GLN A 360 -6.60 24.75 5.78
N MET A 361 -7.08 23.54 5.47
CA MET A 361 -6.89 22.96 4.14
C MET A 361 -7.77 23.69 3.13
N THR A 362 -7.16 23.97 1.97
CA THR A 362 -7.88 24.53 0.82
C THR A 362 -7.68 23.64 -0.39
N HIS A 363 -8.64 23.67 -1.30
CA HIS A 363 -8.57 23.06 -2.63
C HIS A 363 -8.90 24.16 -3.65
N ARG A 364 -7.98 24.43 -4.57
CA ARG A 364 -8.10 25.55 -5.53
C ARG A 364 -8.50 26.88 -4.86
N GLY A 365 -7.88 27.16 -3.69
CA GLY A 365 -8.14 28.37 -2.92
C GLY A 365 -9.47 28.41 -2.15
N LYS A 366 -10.34 27.41 -2.29
CA LYS A 366 -11.60 27.29 -1.56
C LYS A 366 -11.40 26.40 -0.31
N PRO A 367 -12.00 26.72 0.85
CA PRO A 367 -11.83 25.93 2.07
C PRO A 367 -12.40 24.52 1.92
N VAL A 368 -11.70 23.54 2.53
CA VAL A 368 -12.17 22.17 2.71
C VAL A 368 -12.81 22.06 4.09
N ASP A 369 -14.16 22.08 4.13
CA ASP A 369 -14.96 22.03 5.35
C ASP A 369 -15.68 20.68 5.46
N CYS A 370 -15.11 19.77 6.24
CA CYS A 370 -15.68 18.43 6.44
C CYS A 370 -17.03 18.44 7.19
N SER A 371 -17.38 19.54 7.90
CA SER A 371 -18.68 19.67 8.56
C SER A 371 -19.85 19.77 7.57
N LYS A 372 -19.56 20.10 6.31
CA LYS A 372 -20.54 20.14 5.22
C LYS A 372 -20.95 18.77 4.70
N ILE A 373 -20.21 17.71 5.08
CA ILE A 373 -20.56 16.34 4.69
C ILE A 373 -21.78 15.89 5.50
N THR A 374 -22.89 15.66 4.80
CA THR A 374 -24.19 15.32 5.37
C THR A 374 -24.82 14.06 4.75
N ARG A 375 -24.43 13.71 3.50
CA ARG A 375 -25.00 12.62 2.71
C ARG A 375 -24.08 11.41 2.61
N CYS A 376 -22.79 11.63 2.35
CA CYS A 376 -21.80 10.57 2.19
C CYS A 376 -21.44 9.95 3.55
N ALA A 377 -21.91 8.74 3.81
CA ALA A 377 -21.65 8.04 5.07
C ALA A 377 -20.15 7.74 5.25
N LEU A 378 -19.68 7.70 6.49
CA LEU A 378 -18.26 7.54 6.84
C LEU A 378 -17.99 6.26 7.62
N MET A 379 -17.12 5.39 7.08
CA MET A 379 -16.47 4.33 7.82
C MET A 379 -14.98 4.59 7.93
N THR A 380 -14.39 4.39 9.11
CA THR A 380 -12.94 4.40 9.29
C THR A 380 -12.44 3.05 9.79
N VAL A 381 -11.32 2.58 9.23
CA VAL A 381 -10.69 1.30 9.59
C VAL A 381 -9.23 1.54 9.95
N GLU A 382 -8.80 1.07 11.13
CA GLU A 382 -7.42 1.20 11.62
C GLU A 382 -6.86 -0.16 12.04
N GLY A 383 -5.55 -0.31 12.02
CA GLY A 383 -4.85 -1.47 12.55
C GLY A 383 -4.26 -1.20 13.92
N GLU A 384 -4.47 -2.09 14.90
CA GLU A 384 -3.92 -1.94 16.27
C GLU A 384 -2.40 -1.76 16.29
N ARG A 385 -1.70 -2.38 15.33
CA ARG A 385 -0.22 -2.38 15.23
C ARG A 385 0.28 -1.66 13.98
N ASP A 386 -0.48 -0.67 13.54
CA ASP A 386 -0.09 0.15 12.39
C ASP A 386 1.05 1.09 12.79
N ASP A 387 2.21 0.90 12.17
CA ASP A 387 3.44 1.65 12.38
C ASP A 387 3.64 2.79 11.36
N ILE A 388 2.73 2.91 10.39
CA ILE A 388 2.71 3.95 9.35
C ILE A 388 1.67 5.02 9.68
N SER A 389 0.42 4.60 9.96
CA SER A 389 -0.67 5.48 10.39
C SER A 389 -1.11 5.08 11.81
N GLY A 390 -0.72 5.85 12.80
CA GLY A 390 -0.99 5.55 14.21
C GLY A 390 -2.49 5.48 14.52
N VAL A 391 -2.85 4.65 15.49
CA VAL A 391 -4.24 4.49 15.94
C VAL A 391 -4.81 5.85 16.38
N GLY A 392 -5.97 6.21 15.86
CA GLY A 392 -6.63 7.51 16.07
C GLY A 392 -6.50 8.45 14.89
N GLN A 393 -5.45 8.31 14.06
CA GLN A 393 -5.22 9.22 12.92
C GLN A 393 -6.36 9.18 11.91
N THR A 394 -6.81 7.99 11.49
CA THR A 394 -7.94 7.86 10.56
C THR A 394 -9.27 8.15 11.26
N LYS A 395 -9.43 7.69 12.50
CA LYS A 395 -10.61 7.92 13.34
C LYS A 395 -10.92 9.42 13.50
N ALA A 396 -9.91 10.28 13.47
CA ALA A 396 -10.08 11.74 13.58
C ALA A 396 -11.07 12.31 12.53
N ALA A 397 -11.30 11.63 11.40
CA ALA A 397 -12.33 12.02 10.42
C ALA A 397 -13.73 12.17 11.05
N HIS A 398 -14.05 11.36 12.08
CA HIS A 398 -15.34 11.43 12.77
C HIS A 398 -15.54 12.73 13.54
N THR A 399 -14.46 13.36 14.02
CA THR A 399 -14.51 14.66 14.71
C THR A 399 -14.64 15.82 13.75
N LEU A 400 -14.25 15.62 12.49
CA LEU A 400 -14.33 16.63 11.42
C LEU A 400 -15.68 16.60 10.71
N CYS A 401 -16.25 15.42 10.47
CA CYS A 401 -17.51 15.22 9.75
C CYS A 401 -18.72 15.36 10.68
N THR A 402 -18.86 16.52 11.32
CA THR A 402 -19.91 16.79 12.30
C THR A 402 -21.32 16.91 11.70
N GLY A 403 -21.45 17.08 10.39
CA GLY A 403 -22.72 17.11 9.66
C GLY A 403 -23.39 15.71 9.54
N LEU A 404 -22.63 14.63 9.73
CA LEU A 404 -23.14 13.26 9.64
C LEU A 404 -23.85 12.85 10.93
N LYS A 405 -24.96 12.12 10.76
CA LYS A 405 -25.67 11.47 11.87
C LYS A 405 -24.87 10.28 12.39
N ASP A 406 -25.15 9.82 13.63
CA ASP A 406 -24.44 8.71 14.24
C ASP A 406 -24.65 7.39 13.47
N GLU A 407 -25.83 7.19 12.87
CA GLU A 407 -26.11 5.99 12.05
C GLU A 407 -25.31 5.92 10.76
N GLN A 408 -24.76 7.07 10.30
CA GLN A 408 -23.94 7.19 9.08
C GLN A 408 -22.44 7.03 9.38
N ARG A 409 -22.05 6.83 10.64
CA ARG A 409 -20.66 6.82 11.09
C ARG A 409 -20.29 5.50 11.73
N VAL A 410 -19.25 4.82 11.22
CA VAL A 410 -18.73 3.57 11.78
C VAL A 410 -17.21 3.66 11.91
N HIS A 411 -16.69 3.30 13.08
CA HIS A 411 -15.25 3.14 13.29
C HIS A 411 -14.94 1.68 13.63
N TRP A 412 -13.91 1.11 13.00
CA TRP A 412 -13.42 -0.23 13.25
C TRP A 412 -11.92 -0.23 13.50
N LEU A 413 -11.51 -0.71 14.68
CA LEU A 413 -10.11 -0.99 15.01
C LEU A 413 -9.88 -2.50 14.87
N GLN A 414 -9.04 -2.89 13.90
CA GLN A 414 -8.70 -4.31 13.68
C GLN A 414 -7.52 -4.69 14.57
N GLU A 415 -7.79 -5.60 15.51
CA GLU A 415 -6.76 -6.11 16.41
C GLU A 415 -5.69 -6.94 15.68
N ARG A 416 -4.47 -6.87 16.19
CA ARG A 416 -3.32 -7.69 15.81
C ARG A 416 -2.90 -7.59 14.33
N VAL A 417 -3.24 -6.51 13.65
CA VAL A 417 -2.76 -6.20 12.29
C VAL A 417 -1.94 -4.93 12.28
N GLY A 418 -0.88 -4.92 11.47
CA GLY A 418 -0.15 -3.73 11.07
C GLY A 418 -0.78 -3.10 9.83
N HIS A 419 -0.12 -2.09 9.27
CA HIS A 419 -0.63 -1.29 8.16
C HIS A 419 -1.20 -2.11 6.99
N TYR A 420 -0.42 -3.05 6.44
CA TYR A 420 -0.86 -3.89 5.32
C TYR A 420 -2.03 -4.81 5.68
N GLY A 421 -2.17 -5.20 6.96
CA GLY A 421 -3.26 -6.05 7.44
C GLY A 421 -4.62 -5.37 7.47
N VAL A 422 -4.65 -4.04 7.35
CA VAL A 422 -5.89 -3.25 7.29
C VAL A 422 -6.62 -3.46 5.95
N PHE A 423 -5.87 -3.68 4.86
CA PHE A 423 -6.44 -3.78 3.51
C PHE A 423 -6.05 -5.06 2.76
N ASN A 424 -5.25 -5.94 3.33
CA ASN A 424 -4.86 -7.22 2.71
C ASN A 424 -4.71 -8.35 3.74
N GLY A 425 -4.64 -9.58 3.24
CA GLY A 425 -4.40 -10.76 4.05
C GLY A 425 -5.67 -11.44 4.58
N SER A 426 -5.49 -12.48 5.43
CA SER A 426 -6.59 -13.31 5.89
C SER A 426 -7.61 -12.55 6.74
N ARG A 427 -7.13 -11.67 7.65
CA ARG A 427 -8.02 -10.88 8.50
C ARG A 427 -8.82 -9.83 7.73
N PHE A 428 -8.20 -9.21 6.73
CA PHE A 428 -8.95 -8.34 5.83
C PHE A 428 -10.11 -9.11 5.20
N ARG A 429 -9.83 -10.27 4.60
CA ARG A 429 -10.87 -11.09 3.93
C ARG A 429 -11.95 -11.62 4.88
N SER A 430 -11.57 -12.04 6.09
CA SER A 430 -12.52 -12.68 7.00
C SER A 430 -13.26 -11.74 7.94
N GLU A 431 -12.68 -10.57 8.26
CA GLU A 431 -13.21 -9.70 9.31
C GLU A 431 -13.55 -8.29 8.81
N ILE A 432 -12.70 -7.69 7.93
CA ILE A 432 -12.86 -6.29 7.50
C ILE A 432 -13.77 -6.20 6.27
N ALA A 433 -13.49 -6.96 5.20
CA ALA A 433 -14.25 -6.88 3.94
C ALA A 433 -15.75 -7.17 4.12
N PRO A 434 -16.20 -8.14 4.94
CA PRO A 434 -17.62 -8.34 5.22
C PRO A 434 -18.27 -7.11 5.89
N ARG A 435 -17.58 -6.45 6.83
CA ARG A 435 -18.09 -5.23 7.49
C ARG A 435 -18.20 -4.06 6.52
N ILE A 436 -17.24 -3.94 5.61
CA ILE A 436 -17.29 -2.93 4.53
C ILE A 436 -18.51 -3.21 3.64
N HIS A 437 -18.74 -4.46 3.26
CA HIS A 437 -19.91 -4.87 2.47
C HIS A 437 -21.23 -4.49 3.17
N ASP A 438 -21.38 -4.84 4.45
CA ASP A 438 -22.57 -4.53 5.24
C ASP A 438 -22.78 -3.01 5.37
N PHE A 439 -21.69 -2.26 5.57
CA PHE A 439 -21.74 -0.80 5.63
C PHE A 439 -22.19 -0.18 4.30
N MET A 440 -21.67 -0.65 3.16
CA MET A 440 -22.09 -0.21 1.83
C MET A 440 -23.58 -0.52 1.59
N LEU A 441 -24.02 -1.74 1.89
CA LEU A 441 -25.44 -2.13 1.78
C LEU A 441 -26.39 -1.25 2.60
N SER A 442 -25.96 -0.88 3.80
CA SER A 442 -26.75 -0.03 4.70
C SER A 442 -26.90 1.40 4.20
N ASN A 443 -25.94 1.86 3.38
CA ASN A 443 -25.88 3.22 2.85
C ASN A 443 -26.19 3.32 1.34
N GLU A 444 -26.65 2.22 0.73
CA GLU A 444 -27.11 2.23 -0.66
C GLU A 444 -28.46 2.96 -0.75
N PRO A 445 -28.64 3.93 -1.65
CA PRO A 445 -29.91 4.63 -1.84
C PRO A 445 -31.02 3.67 -2.22
N ARG A 446 -32.13 3.71 -1.51
CA ARG A 446 -33.33 2.92 -1.86
C ARG A 446 -33.89 3.40 -3.18
N ALA A 447 -34.39 2.48 -4.00
CA ALA A 447 -34.89 2.75 -5.36
C ALA A 447 -35.93 3.88 -5.47
N ALA A 448 -36.63 4.22 -4.36
CA ALA A 448 -37.60 5.32 -4.29
C ALA A 448 -36.95 6.73 -4.30
N GLN A 449 -35.66 6.86 -4.00
CA GLN A 449 -34.96 8.16 -4.01
C GLN A 449 -34.32 8.50 -5.37
N LYS A 450 -34.32 7.59 -6.34
CA LYS A 450 -33.73 7.78 -7.68
C LYS A 450 -34.63 8.53 -8.68
N ALA A 451 -35.84 8.97 -8.31
CA ALA A 451 -36.81 9.59 -9.22
C ALA A 451 -36.85 11.11 -9.12
N ALA A 452 -35.72 11.80 -9.16
CA ALA A 452 -35.69 13.24 -9.49
C ALA A 452 -34.99 13.41 -10.85
N PRO A 453 -35.65 13.97 -11.89
CA PRO A 453 -35.01 14.15 -13.19
C PRO A 453 -33.97 15.27 -13.08
N ALA A 454 -32.71 14.91 -13.29
CA ALA A 454 -31.66 15.90 -13.52
C ALA A 454 -31.95 16.64 -14.83
N THR A 455 -32.22 17.93 -14.73
CA THR A 455 -32.22 18.84 -15.87
C THR A 455 -30.84 18.84 -16.51
N ARG A 456 -30.76 18.36 -17.75
CA ARG A 456 -29.56 18.45 -18.59
C ARG A 456 -29.15 19.93 -18.71
N PRO A 457 -27.88 20.29 -18.54
CA PRO A 457 -27.37 21.54 -19.04
C PRO A 457 -27.40 21.50 -20.57
N ALA A 458 -27.87 22.59 -21.18
CA ALA A 458 -27.97 22.78 -22.61
C ALA A 458 -26.59 22.64 -23.28
N GLU A 459 -26.52 21.83 -24.32
CA GLU A 459 -25.40 21.76 -25.27
C GLU A 459 -25.22 23.16 -25.91
N SER A 460 -24.02 23.72 -25.77
CA SER A 460 -23.60 24.84 -26.60
C SER A 460 -23.10 24.31 -27.94
N GLU A 461 -23.83 24.67 -28.98
CA GLU A 461 -23.52 24.42 -30.38
C GLU A 461 -22.19 25.04 -30.82
N GLY A 462 -21.51 24.27 -31.64
CA GLY A 462 -20.87 24.78 -32.85
C GLY A 462 -19.40 25.14 -32.77
N VAL A 463 -18.58 24.43 -33.46
CA VAL A 463 -17.97 24.90 -34.73
C VAL A 463 -17.40 23.68 -35.47
N SER A 464 -17.94 23.45 -36.66
CA SER A 464 -17.44 22.55 -37.69
C SER A 464 -16.17 23.11 -38.33
N SER A 465 -15.13 22.28 -38.47
CA SER A 465 -14.27 22.38 -39.66
C SER A 465 -13.74 20.99 -40.00
N GLY A 466 -14.15 20.53 -41.19
CA GLY A 466 -13.77 19.25 -41.75
C GLY A 466 -12.35 19.24 -42.30
N ALA A 467 -11.74 18.09 -42.22
CA ALA A 467 -10.78 17.58 -43.20
C ALA A 467 -10.80 16.07 -43.13
N ALA A 468 -11.26 15.47 -44.21
CA ALA A 468 -11.20 14.03 -44.47
C ALA A 468 -9.74 13.61 -44.70
N LEU A 469 -9.34 12.50 -44.09
CA LEU A 469 -8.22 11.70 -44.57
C LEU A 469 -8.56 10.21 -44.42
N ASP A 470 -8.23 9.50 -45.47
CA ASP A 470 -8.64 8.21 -45.91
C ASP A 470 -8.43 7.03 -44.96
N ALA A 471 -9.35 6.09 -45.08
CA ALA A 471 -9.35 4.78 -44.45
C ALA A 471 -8.22 3.88 -44.97
N VAL A 472 -7.48 3.27 -44.05
CA VAL A 472 -6.76 2.01 -44.31
C VAL A 472 -7.24 0.99 -43.28
N ALA A 473 -7.89 -0.03 -43.77
CA ALA A 473 -8.37 -1.18 -43.00
C ALA A 473 -7.20 -2.12 -42.65
N PRO A 474 -7.09 -2.65 -41.44
CA PRO A 474 -6.18 -3.75 -41.14
C PRO A 474 -6.86 -5.10 -41.43
N LEU A 475 -6.10 -5.95 -42.10
CA LEU A 475 -6.39 -7.36 -42.35
C LEU A 475 -6.48 -8.12 -40.99
N VAL A 476 -7.59 -8.80 -40.80
CA VAL A 476 -7.80 -9.71 -39.67
C VAL A 476 -7.22 -11.06 -40.07
N GLU A 477 -6.18 -11.54 -39.38
CA GLU A 477 -5.77 -12.94 -39.39
C GLU A 477 -6.51 -13.69 -38.27
N GLU A 478 -7.16 -14.81 -38.62
CA GLU A 478 -7.83 -15.73 -37.71
C GLU A 478 -6.82 -16.46 -36.80
N PRO A 479 -7.12 -16.65 -35.50
CA PRO A 479 -6.24 -17.37 -34.59
C PRO A 479 -6.36 -18.90 -34.82
N LYS A 480 -5.22 -19.55 -34.98
CA LYS A 480 -5.06 -21.01 -34.99
C LYS A 480 -5.48 -21.63 -33.65
N LYS A 481 -6.32 -22.67 -33.78
CA LYS A 481 -6.82 -23.55 -32.71
C LYS A 481 -5.69 -24.10 -31.82
N ALA A 482 -5.78 -23.89 -30.51
CA ALA A 482 -4.89 -24.46 -29.50
C ALA A 482 -5.19 -25.96 -29.28
N PRO A 483 -4.19 -26.78 -28.95
CA PRO A 483 -4.40 -28.22 -28.72
C PRO A 483 -5.04 -28.50 -27.34
N GLU A 484 -5.84 -29.54 -27.31
CA GLU A 484 -6.60 -30.07 -26.18
C GLU A 484 -5.69 -30.59 -25.06
N PRO A 485 -6.04 -30.39 -23.76
CA PRO A 485 -5.23 -30.88 -22.65
C PRO A 485 -5.38 -32.38 -22.43
N PRO A 486 -4.32 -33.09 -21.99
CA PRO A 486 -4.37 -34.53 -21.77
C PRO A 486 -5.18 -34.91 -20.52
N ALA A 487 -5.78 -36.08 -20.55
CA ALA A 487 -6.66 -36.70 -19.56
C ALA A 487 -5.94 -36.97 -18.21
N PRO A 488 -6.66 -36.97 -17.07
CA PRO A 488 -6.07 -37.10 -15.75
C PRO A 488 -5.60 -38.53 -15.42
N THR A 489 -4.38 -38.65 -14.92
CA THR A 489 -3.79 -39.87 -14.37
C THR A 489 -4.37 -40.24 -12.99
N PRO A 490 -4.46 -41.51 -12.63
CA PRO A 490 -5.17 -41.97 -11.43
C PRO A 490 -4.37 -41.71 -10.14
N LYS A 491 -5.11 -41.33 -9.08
CA LYS A 491 -4.63 -41.06 -7.73
C LYS A 491 -4.03 -42.32 -7.08
N LEU A 492 -2.77 -42.24 -6.70
CA LEU A 492 -2.13 -43.19 -5.77
C LEU A 492 -2.64 -42.99 -4.35
N ALA A 493 -2.99 -44.08 -3.70
CA ALA A 493 -3.56 -44.11 -2.36
C ALA A 493 -2.57 -43.61 -1.30
N ARG A 494 -3.05 -42.75 -0.44
CA ARG A 494 -2.33 -42.19 0.72
C ARG A 494 -2.15 -43.25 1.79
N ALA A 495 -0.91 -43.57 2.13
CA ALA A 495 -0.57 -44.41 3.28
C ALA A 495 -0.84 -43.60 4.58
N LYS A 496 -1.46 -44.27 5.56
CA LYS A 496 -1.73 -43.71 6.92
C LYS A 496 -0.40 -43.52 7.66
N PRO A 497 -0.23 -42.39 8.40
CA PRO A 497 0.91 -42.22 9.29
C PRO A 497 0.82 -43.14 10.50
N ALA A 498 1.95 -43.74 10.87
CA ALA A 498 2.10 -44.55 12.06
C ALA A 498 1.84 -43.73 13.34
N ALA A 499 1.21 -44.37 14.31
CA ALA A 499 0.83 -43.81 15.59
C ALA A 499 2.02 -43.23 16.37
N ALA A 500 1.95 -41.95 16.72
CA ALA A 500 2.86 -41.33 17.66
C ALA A 500 2.67 -41.93 19.06
N ARG A 501 3.77 -42.33 19.68
CA ARG A 501 3.83 -42.81 21.08
C ARG A 501 3.35 -41.67 21.99
N ARG A 502 2.28 -41.92 22.75
CA ARG A 502 1.79 -41.08 23.84
C ARG A 502 2.86 -40.97 24.92
N ALA A 503 3.31 -39.75 25.20
CA ALA A 503 4.05 -39.40 26.39
C ALA A 503 3.19 -39.53 27.66
N PRO A 504 3.75 -39.83 28.84
CA PRO A 504 2.98 -40.03 30.08
C PRO A 504 2.32 -38.72 30.55
N ALA A 505 1.13 -38.85 31.06
CA ALA A 505 0.30 -37.76 31.56
C ALA A 505 0.97 -37.04 32.74
N VAL A 506 1.21 -35.73 32.56
CA VAL A 506 1.73 -34.81 33.58
C VAL A 506 0.56 -34.35 34.49
N LYS A 507 0.68 -34.59 35.80
CA LYS A 507 -0.34 -34.36 36.83
C LYS A 507 -0.52 -32.90 37.30
N ALA A 508 0.11 -31.91 36.66
CA ALA A 508 -0.03 -30.49 36.99
C ALA A 508 -0.06 -29.63 35.71
N PRO A 509 -0.70 -28.44 35.69
CA PRO A 509 -0.74 -27.57 34.52
C PRO A 509 0.68 -27.19 34.10
N PRO A 510 0.94 -26.98 32.77
CA PRO A 510 2.24 -26.54 32.26
C PRO A 510 2.58 -25.14 32.75
N ASP A 511 3.89 -24.87 32.90
CA ASP A 511 4.37 -23.54 33.28
C ASP A 511 4.20 -22.56 32.11
N ASP A 512 3.99 -21.29 32.43
CA ASP A 512 3.98 -20.21 31.43
C ASP A 512 5.42 -19.83 31.05
N LEU A 513 5.95 -20.49 30.02
CA LEU A 513 7.32 -20.28 29.56
C LEU A 513 7.58 -18.88 29.00
N THR A 514 6.53 -18.07 28.76
CA THR A 514 6.67 -16.67 28.31
C THR A 514 7.26 -15.75 29.39
N LYS A 515 7.36 -16.21 30.65
CA LYS A 515 8.04 -15.51 31.73
C LYS A 515 9.58 -15.48 31.54
N ILE A 516 10.13 -16.33 30.68
CA ILE A 516 11.54 -16.27 30.28
C ILE A 516 11.71 -15.13 29.27
N VAL A 517 12.54 -14.16 29.58
CA VAL A 517 12.82 -13.03 28.66
C VAL A 517 13.32 -13.57 27.31
N GLY A 518 12.62 -13.19 26.25
CA GLY A 518 12.91 -13.68 24.91
C GLY A 518 12.04 -14.87 24.46
N VAL A 519 11.25 -15.48 25.31
CA VAL A 519 10.28 -16.52 24.94
C VAL A 519 8.90 -15.88 24.77
N GLY A 520 8.50 -15.64 23.53
CA GLY A 520 7.13 -15.23 23.20
C GLY A 520 6.21 -16.45 22.95
N PRO A 521 4.89 -16.22 22.73
CA PRO A 521 3.92 -17.32 22.53
C PRO A 521 4.28 -18.30 21.41
N LYS A 522 4.91 -17.80 20.33
CA LYS A 522 5.39 -18.67 19.24
C LYS A 522 6.52 -19.60 19.66
N LEU A 523 7.46 -19.08 20.46
CA LEU A 523 8.58 -19.90 20.96
C LEU A 523 8.14 -20.85 22.06
N GLN A 524 7.19 -20.47 22.88
CA GLN A 524 6.54 -21.40 23.80
C GLN A 524 5.89 -22.57 23.07
N ALA A 525 5.20 -22.32 21.93
CA ALA A 525 4.64 -23.39 21.12
C ALA A 525 5.73 -24.33 20.59
N VAL A 526 6.85 -23.80 20.07
CA VAL A 526 8.01 -24.60 19.61
C VAL A 526 8.62 -25.43 20.73
N LEU A 527 8.73 -24.88 21.93
CA LEU A 527 9.21 -25.60 23.12
C LEU A 527 8.23 -26.71 23.53
N ASN A 528 6.93 -26.42 23.51
CA ASN A 528 5.88 -27.40 23.81
C ASN A 528 5.85 -28.53 22.76
N ASP A 529 6.05 -28.24 21.48
CA ASP A 529 6.17 -29.24 20.41
C ASP A 529 7.41 -30.11 20.56
N ALA A 530 8.47 -29.56 21.17
CA ALA A 530 9.66 -30.31 21.58
C ALA A 530 9.50 -31.07 22.89
N GLY A 531 8.31 -31.07 23.52
CA GLY A 531 8.03 -31.77 24.76
C GLY A 531 8.44 -31.02 26.04
N ILE A 532 8.74 -29.73 25.92
CA ILE A 532 9.19 -28.89 27.04
C ILE A 532 8.02 -28.02 27.49
N PHE A 533 7.50 -28.31 28.69
CA PHE A 533 6.33 -27.65 29.29
C PHE A 533 6.64 -26.97 30.62
N ARG A 534 7.88 -27.11 31.15
CA ARG A 534 8.25 -26.63 32.48
C ARG A 534 9.60 -25.92 32.50
N PHE A 535 9.75 -24.94 33.39
CA PHE A 535 11.03 -24.26 33.63
C PHE A 535 12.13 -25.23 34.02
N ALA A 536 11.82 -26.21 34.88
CA ALA A 536 12.79 -27.21 35.30
C ALA A 536 13.38 -28.04 34.13
N GLN A 537 12.59 -28.28 33.07
CA GLN A 537 13.07 -28.99 31.88
C GLN A 537 14.08 -28.13 31.10
N ILE A 538 13.82 -26.83 30.94
CA ILE A 538 14.75 -25.89 30.26
C ILE A 538 16.03 -25.76 31.09
N ALA A 539 15.94 -25.68 32.41
CA ALA A 539 17.08 -25.55 33.30
C ALA A 539 17.99 -26.80 33.29
N GLY A 540 17.40 -27.99 33.06
CA GLY A 540 18.08 -29.27 33.06
C GLY A 540 18.58 -29.76 31.69
N LEU A 541 18.40 -28.99 30.60
CA LEU A 541 18.86 -29.40 29.26
C LEU A 541 20.38 -29.55 29.21
N SER A 542 20.82 -30.63 28.59
CA SER A 542 22.23 -30.87 28.27
C SER A 542 22.74 -29.95 27.17
N HIS A 543 24.05 -29.83 27.00
CA HIS A 543 24.66 -29.01 25.95
C HIS A 543 24.21 -29.40 24.53
N ASP A 544 24.06 -30.69 24.27
CA ASP A 544 23.62 -31.21 22.97
C ASP A 544 22.13 -30.93 22.72
N GLU A 545 21.29 -31.03 23.74
CA GLU A 545 19.88 -30.70 23.65
C GLU A 545 19.67 -29.18 23.44
N VAL A 546 20.46 -28.34 24.10
CA VAL A 546 20.48 -26.89 23.86
C VAL A 546 20.93 -26.58 22.44
N ALA A 547 21.95 -27.26 21.93
CA ALA A 547 22.41 -27.09 20.54
C ALA A 547 21.32 -27.50 19.53
N SER A 548 20.65 -28.65 19.77
CA SER A 548 19.54 -29.12 18.93
C SER A 548 18.33 -28.20 18.94
N LEU A 549 17.95 -27.65 20.10
CA LEU A 549 16.86 -26.69 20.23
C LEU A 549 17.22 -25.33 19.64
N ASN A 550 18.47 -24.87 19.83
CA ASN A 550 18.95 -23.63 19.21
C ASN A 550 18.92 -23.67 17.68
N ALA A 551 19.07 -24.86 17.08
CA ALA A 551 18.93 -25.03 15.64
C ALA A 551 17.48 -24.89 15.15
N LYS A 552 16.49 -25.14 16.02
CA LYS A 552 15.05 -25.00 15.73
C LYS A 552 14.46 -23.63 16.10
N ILE A 553 15.19 -22.81 16.84
CA ILE A 553 14.77 -21.51 17.32
C ILE A 553 15.40 -20.42 16.46
N VAL A 554 14.58 -19.54 15.92
CA VAL A 554 15.02 -18.42 15.08
C VAL A 554 15.05 -17.12 15.90
N PRO A 555 16.16 -16.36 15.88
CA PRO A 555 17.48 -16.67 15.29
C PRO A 555 18.26 -17.72 16.10
N PRO A 556 19.11 -18.52 15.43
CA PRO A 556 19.87 -19.58 16.10
C PRO A 556 20.78 -19.04 17.23
N GLY A 557 20.99 -19.87 18.28
CA GLY A 557 21.83 -19.49 19.42
C GLY A 557 21.15 -18.57 20.44
N ARG A 558 19.84 -18.33 20.33
CA ARG A 558 19.09 -17.43 21.19
C ARG A 558 19.02 -17.90 22.63
N MET A 559 18.83 -19.20 22.89
CA MET A 559 18.81 -19.76 24.23
C MET A 559 20.08 -19.44 25.03
N SER A 560 21.24 -19.51 24.37
CA SER A 560 22.54 -19.23 25.00
C SER A 560 22.76 -17.74 25.20
N ARG A 561 22.48 -16.91 24.19
CA ARG A 561 22.64 -15.44 24.27
C ARG A 561 21.76 -14.80 25.33
N GLU A 562 20.51 -15.24 25.43
CA GLU A 562 19.53 -14.72 26.37
C GLU A 562 19.50 -15.49 27.70
N LYS A 563 20.45 -16.44 27.91
CA LYS A 563 20.63 -17.20 29.13
C LYS A 563 19.36 -17.87 29.67
N TRP A 564 18.61 -18.53 28.78
CA TRP A 564 17.31 -19.11 29.15
C TRP A 564 17.40 -20.19 30.22
N GLN A 565 18.48 -20.99 30.27
CA GLN A 565 18.68 -21.99 31.33
C GLN A 565 18.84 -21.34 32.71
N GLU A 566 19.59 -20.23 32.81
CA GLU A 566 19.76 -19.50 34.07
C GLU A 566 18.45 -18.86 34.53
N GLN A 567 17.68 -18.29 33.58
CA GLN A 567 16.36 -17.69 33.87
C GLN A 567 15.36 -18.75 34.33
N ALA A 568 15.29 -19.88 33.59
CA ALA A 568 14.42 -21.00 33.92
C ALA A 568 14.77 -21.62 35.29
N ALA A 569 16.06 -21.74 35.62
CA ALA A 569 16.48 -22.21 36.93
C ALA A 569 16.06 -21.29 38.09
N ARG A 570 16.02 -19.97 37.85
CA ARG A 570 15.50 -18.98 38.84
C ARG A 570 13.98 -19.10 38.98
N LEU A 571 13.25 -19.21 37.87
CA LEU A 571 11.80 -19.30 37.86
C LEU A 571 11.32 -20.64 38.49
N ALA A 572 12.01 -21.75 38.21
CA ALA A 572 11.72 -23.06 38.80
C ALA A 572 11.95 -23.13 40.33
N LYS A 573 12.75 -22.21 40.90
CA LYS A 573 12.97 -22.11 42.35
C LYS A 573 11.99 -21.17 43.03
N ALA A 574 11.29 -20.33 42.28
CA ALA A 574 10.33 -19.35 42.79
C ALA A 574 8.89 -19.88 42.81
N GLU A 575 8.63 -21.01 42.17
CA GLU A 575 7.41 -21.82 42.25
C GLU A 575 7.57 -22.95 43.28
#